data_a90f0d3cc3277856441a1b916e016470
#
_entry.id   a90f0d3cc3277856441a1b916e016470
#
_cell.length_a   1.000
_cell.length_b   1.000
_cell.length_c   1.000
_cell.angle_alpha   90.00
_cell.angle_beta   90.00
_cell.angle_gamma   90.00
#
_symmetry.space_group_name_H-M   'P 1'
#
loop_
_entity.id
_entity.type
_entity.pdbx_description
1 polymer ?
#
loop_
_entity_poly.entity_id
_entity_poly.type
_entity_poly.pdbx_seq_one_letter_code
_entity_poly.pdbx_strand_id
1 'polypeptide(L)'
;MPVIEVRGAAKTYRRRGKPAEKAVDGLDLVVEGGGVHGFLGPNGSGKTTTIRMLLGMVRANAGELRLFDRVVPDALPELIGDIGALVETPLFFPTFTGRRNLELLAITAGVAPARVDEVLATVGLLDRSSDHVKGYSLGMKQRLGIAAALLKKPRLLILDEPSNGLDPAGMVEMRELIRRLGADGRTTVFLSSHLLGEVEQVCDHVTILARGRCVVSGRVDEVLASRETGDVRVRVADPEGSRVLMEQAGFTVTSMGDAHSGLRVHGVDDPAELNRMLAERGHYLSELAPIAADLETVFLDLTKDAS
;
A
#
# COMPACT_ATOMS: atom_id res chain seq x y z
N MET A 1 -4.54 6.33 -19.48
CA MET A 1 -5.90 5.70 -19.62
C MET A 1 -6.11 4.82 -18.42
N PRO A 2 -7.19 5.02 -17.66
CA PRO A 2 -7.43 4.27 -16.42
C PRO A 2 -7.48 2.76 -16.69
N VAL A 3 -6.81 1.99 -15.82
CA VAL A 3 -6.91 0.52 -15.80
C VAL A 3 -7.99 0.04 -14.82
N ILE A 4 -8.28 0.85 -13.79
CA ILE A 4 -9.41 0.66 -12.87
C ILE A 4 -10.15 1.99 -12.77
N GLU A 5 -11.47 1.94 -12.89
CA GLU A 5 -12.36 3.05 -12.59
C GLU A 5 -13.56 2.55 -11.79
N VAL A 6 -13.85 3.22 -10.69
CA VAL A 6 -14.99 2.94 -9.81
C VAL A 6 -15.73 4.23 -9.58
N ARG A 7 -17.04 4.22 -9.79
CA ARG A 7 -17.92 5.38 -9.63
C ARG A 7 -19.08 5.07 -8.70
N GLY A 8 -19.08 5.71 -7.54
CA GLY A 8 -20.15 5.61 -6.55
C GLY A 8 -20.43 4.19 -6.05
N ALA A 9 -19.40 3.31 -6.03
CA ALA A 9 -19.61 1.92 -5.66
C ALA A 9 -20.03 1.78 -4.20
N ALA A 10 -21.04 0.95 -3.97
CA ALA A 10 -21.51 0.64 -2.62
C ALA A 10 -21.70 -0.86 -2.42
N LYS A 11 -21.36 -1.35 -1.21
CA LYS A 11 -21.57 -2.72 -0.81
C LYS A 11 -21.98 -2.80 0.65
N THR A 12 -23.12 -3.44 0.89
CA THR A 12 -23.63 -3.72 2.23
C THR A 12 -23.82 -5.22 2.40
N TYR A 13 -23.24 -5.75 3.47
CA TYR A 13 -23.47 -7.14 3.88
C TYR A 13 -24.59 -7.21 4.91
N ARG A 14 -25.53 -8.13 4.70
CA ARG A 14 -26.62 -8.43 5.63
C ARG A 14 -26.43 -9.83 6.15
N ARG A 15 -26.18 -9.96 7.45
CA ARG A 15 -26.09 -11.25 8.14
C ARG A 15 -27.33 -11.40 9.05
N ARG A 16 -27.93 -12.58 9.05
CA ARG A 16 -29.11 -12.85 9.91
C ARG A 16 -28.78 -12.58 11.38
N GLY A 17 -29.55 -11.73 12.04
CA GLY A 17 -29.37 -11.39 13.45
C GLY A 17 -28.26 -10.38 13.76
N LYS A 18 -27.68 -9.75 12.73
CA LYS A 18 -26.70 -8.66 12.91
C LYS A 18 -27.12 -7.41 12.14
N PRO A 19 -26.74 -6.21 12.59
CA PRO A 19 -26.92 -4.99 11.81
C PRO A 19 -26.31 -5.12 10.42
N ALA A 20 -26.89 -4.42 9.44
CA ALA A 20 -26.32 -4.36 8.11
C ALA A 20 -24.98 -3.62 8.17
N GLU A 21 -23.92 -4.24 7.64
CA GLU A 21 -22.57 -3.70 7.60
C GLU A 21 -22.30 -3.10 6.22
N LYS A 22 -22.10 -1.79 6.17
CA LYS A 22 -21.77 -1.07 4.95
C LYS A 22 -20.25 -1.11 4.75
N ALA A 23 -19.78 -2.08 3.96
CA ALA A 23 -18.37 -2.32 3.74
C ALA A 23 -17.75 -1.33 2.74
N VAL A 24 -18.53 -0.86 1.75
CA VAL A 24 -18.14 0.18 0.79
C VAL A 24 -19.32 1.15 0.65
N ASP A 25 -19.05 2.45 0.66
CA ASP A 25 -20.05 3.50 0.76
C ASP A 25 -19.79 4.66 -0.21
N GLY A 26 -20.23 4.52 -1.46
CA GLY A 26 -20.09 5.56 -2.47
C GLY A 26 -18.62 5.78 -2.86
N LEU A 27 -17.87 4.69 -3.05
CA LEU A 27 -16.46 4.75 -3.41
C LEU A 27 -16.28 5.23 -4.85
N ASP A 28 -15.46 6.28 -5.01
CA ASP A 28 -14.88 6.69 -6.28
C ASP A 28 -13.38 6.37 -6.26
N LEU A 29 -12.86 5.79 -7.35
CA LEU A 29 -11.47 5.39 -7.50
C LEU A 29 -11.07 5.43 -8.96
N VAL A 30 -9.91 6.01 -9.26
CA VAL A 30 -9.26 5.95 -10.57
C VAL A 30 -7.83 5.48 -10.40
N VAL A 31 -7.44 4.46 -11.17
CA VAL A 31 -6.06 3.94 -11.23
C VAL A 31 -5.59 4.04 -12.66
N GLU A 32 -4.58 4.87 -12.89
CA GLU A 32 -3.95 5.01 -14.19
C GLU A 32 -3.03 3.83 -14.51
N GLY A 33 -2.75 3.62 -15.80
CA GLY A 33 -1.87 2.54 -16.25
C GLY A 33 -0.41 2.79 -15.92
N GLY A 34 0.30 1.75 -15.51
CA GLY A 34 1.72 1.74 -15.15
C GLY A 34 1.97 1.97 -13.66
N GLY A 35 3.19 1.60 -13.21
CA GLY A 35 3.61 1.81 -11.83
C GLY A 35 2.90 0.95 -10.78
N VAL A 36 3.02 1.38 -9.53
CA VAL A 36 2.40 0.74 -8.35
C VAL A 36 1.41 1.70 -7.71
N HIS A 37 0.15 1.29 -7.59
CA HIS A 37 -0.90 2.03 -6.91
C HIS A 37 -1.28 1.35 -5.59
N GLY A 38 -1.04 2.03 -4.48
CA GLY A 38 -1.40 1.60 -3.13
C GLY A 38 -2.87 1.88 -2.81
N PHE A 39 -3.58 0.87 -2.34
CA PHE A 39 -4.97 0.95 -1.87
C PHE A 39 -5.01 0.69 -0.38
N LEU A 40 -5.01 1.74 0.41
CA LEU A 40 -4.64 1.75 1.81
C LEU A 40 -5.83 1.94 2.74
N GLY A 41 -5.67 1.51 3.97
CA GLY A 41 -6.64 1.75 5.04
C GLY A 41 -6.61 0.67 6.10
N PRO A 42 -7.22 0.90 7.26
CA PRO A 42 -7.28 -0.07 8.35
C PRO A 42 -8.08 -1.31 7.96
N ASN A 43 -7.99 -2.34 8.81
CA ASN A 43 -8.82 -3.51 8.65
C ASN A 43 -10.31 -3.13 8.72
N GLY A 44 -11.12 -3.67 7.79
CA GLY A 44 -12.54 -3.33 7.69
C GLY A 44 -12.84 -2.03 6.92
N SER A 45 -11.85 -1.33 6.36
CA SER A 45 -12.10 -0.11 5.58
C SER A 45 -12.75 -0.35 4.19
N GLY A 46 -12.84 -1.61 3.73
CA GLY A 46 -13.49 -1.96 2.46
C GLY A 46 -12.53 -2.42 1.36
N LYS A 47 -11.20 -2.47 1.59
CA LYS A 47 -10.19 -2.84 0.58
C LYS A 47 -10.48 -4.18 -0.12
N THR A 48 -10.48 -5.27 0.65
CA THR A 48 -10.75 -6.62 0.12
C THR A 48 -12.13 -6.72 -0.53
N THR A 49 -13.15 -6.02 0.02
CA THR A 49 -14.48 -5.99 -0.60
C THR A 49 -14.44 -5.32 -1.96
N THR A 50 -13.73 -4.21 -2.11
CA THR A 50 -13.56 -3.51 -3.39
C THR A 50 -12.82 -4.40 -4.41
N ILE A 51 -11.72 -5.04 -4.00
CA ILE A 51 -10.97 -6.00 -4.83
C ILE A 51 -11.89 -7.15 -5.29
N ARG A 52 -12.68 -7.73 -4.38
CA ARG A 52 -13.63 -8.79 -4.73
C ARG A 52 -14.72 -8.33 -5.70
N MET A 53 -15.16 -7.07 -5.61
CA MET A 53 -16.10 -6.49 -6.58
C MET A 53 -15.45 -6.32 -7.96
N LEU A 54 -14.23 -5.80 -8.04
CA LEU A 54 -13.47 -5.67 -9.29
C LEU A 54 -13.25 -7.02 -9.99
N LEU A 55 -13.02 -8.08 -9.22
CA LEU A 55 -12.82 -9.44 -9.72
C LEU A 55 -14.12 -10.24 -9.90
N GLY A 56 -15.29 -9.62 -9.72
CA GLY A 56 -16.59 -10.26 -9.89
C GLY A 56 -16.95 -11.32 -8.86
N MET A 57 -16.14 -11.48 -7.79
CA MET A 57 -16.41 -12.43 -6.70
C MET A 57 -17.61 -11.99 -5.85
N VAL A 58 -17.88 -10.68 -5.82
CA VAL A 58 -19.01 -10.08 -5.11
C VAL A 58 -19.61 -8.98 -5.99
N ARG A 59 -20.93 -8.95 -6.13
CA ARG A 59 -21.62 -7.85 -6.85
C ARG A 59 -21.77 -6.63 -5.97
N ALA A 60 -21.52 -5.44 -6.52
CA ALA A 60 -21.87 -4.16 -5.89
C ALA A 60 -23.39 -4.05 -5.71
N ASN A 61 -23.83 -3.30 -4.72
CA ASN A 61 -25.23 -2.96 -4.51
C ASN A 61 -25.64 -1.71 -5.30
N ALA A 62 -24.67 -0.81 -5.56
CA ALA A 62 -24.83 0.39 -6.37
C ALA A 62 -23.48 0.82 -6.94
N GLY A 63 -23.51 1.74 -7.91
CA GLY A 63 -22.34 2.26 -8.59
C GLY A 63 -21.88 1.38 -9.75
N GLU A 64 -20.81 1.79 -10.39
CA GLU A 64 -20.24 1.12 -11.56
C GLU A 64 -18.74 0.87 -11.33
N LEU A 65 -18.27 -0.29 -11.76
CA LEU A 65 -16.85 -0.64 -11.76
C LEU A 65 -16.41 -0.97 -13.18
N ARG A 66 -15.26 -0.45 -13.59
CA ARG A 66 -14.66 -0.70 -14.90
C ARG A 66 -13.22 -1.17 -14.76
N LEU A 67 -12.84 -2.11 -15.62
CA LEU A 67 -11.45 -2.51 -15.87
C LEU A 67 -11.16 -2.29 -17.35
N PHE A 68 -10.08 -1.54 -17.66
CA PHE A 68 -9.74 -1.19 -19.05
C PHE A 68 -10.91 -0.60 -19.84
N ASP A 69 -11.68 0.31 -19.21
CA ASP A 69 -12.88 0.94 -19.74
C ASP A 69 -14.07 -0.01 -20.01
N ARG A 70 -14.01 -1.25 -19.55
CA ARG A 70 -15.05 -2.27 -19.67
C ARG A 70 -15.76 -2.49 -18.34
N VAL A 71 -17.11 -2.48 -18.36
CA VAL A 71 -17.92 -2.66 -17.14
C VAL A 71 -17.80 -4.09 -16.61
N VAL A 72 -17.46 -4.22 -15.32
CA VAL A 72 -17.37 -5.52 -14.64
C VAL A 72 -18.55 -5.68 -13.65
N PRO A 73 -19.01 -6.91 -13.41
CA PRO A 73 -18.36 -8.19 -13.76
C PRO A 73 -18.61 -8.71 -15.19
N ASP A 74 -19.48 -8.11 -15.97
CA ASP A 74 -19.97 -8.69 -17.22
C ASP A 74 -18.84 -8.87 -18.28
N ALA A 75 -17.87 -7.95 -18.32
CA ALA A 75 -16.73 -8.03 -19.24
C ALA A 75 -15.57 -8.92 -18.76
N LEU A 76 -15.61 -9.45 -17.52
CA LEU A 76 -14.49 -10.23 -16.96
C LEU A 76 -14.06 -11.44 -17.80
N PRO A 77 -14.98 -12.22 -18.42
CA PRO A 77 -14.55 -13.36 -19.25
C PRO A 77 -13.58 -12.97 -20.38
N GLU A 78 -13.73 -11.77 -20.93
CA GLU A 78 -12.89 -11.26 -22.01
C GLU A 78 -11.58 -10.64 -21.46
N LEU A 79 -11.59 -10.17 -20.21
CA LEU A 79 -10.46 -9.48 -19.57
C LEU A 79 -9.55 -10.39 -18.75
N ILE A 80 -9.96 -11.64 -18.51
CA ILE A 80 -9.26 -12.56 -17.59
C ILE A 80 -7.80 -12.84 -18.01
N GLY A 81 -7.46 -12.63 -19.28
CA GLY A 81 -6.10 -12.73 -19.79
C GLY A 81 -5.21 -11.56 -19.38
N ASP A 82 -5.80 -10.38 -19.21
CA ASP A 82 -5.12 -9.12 -18.89
C ASP A 82 -5.01 -8.87 -17.38
N ILE A 83 -5.64 -9.72 -16.55
CA ILE A 83 -5.70 -9.54 -15.10
C ILE A 83 -5.01 -10.72 -14.41
N GLY A 84 -4.04 -10.41 -13.55
CA GLY A 84 -3.50 -11.33 -12.56
C GLY A 84 -3.97 -10.91 -11.17
N ALA A 85 -4.33 -11.86 -10.33
CA ALA A 85 -4.78 -11.51 -8.98
C ALA A 85 -4.25 -12.51 -7.94
N LEU A 86 -3.86 -11.99 -6.79
CA LEU A 86 -3.58 -12.72 -5.57
C LEU A 86 -4.48 -12.13 -4.48
N VAL A 87 -5.57 -12.85 -4.17
CA VAL A 87 -6.53 -12.46 -3.13
C VAL A 87 -6.49 -13.53 -2.05
N GLU A 88 -6.22 -13.12 -0.82
CA GLU A 88 -6.03 -14.02 0.32
C GLU A 88 -4.80 -14.95 0.16
N THR A 89 -4.76 -16.04 0.94
CA THR A 89 -3.64 -16.99 0.89
C THR A 89 -3.76 -17.91 -0.30
N PRO A 90 -2.72 -18.03 -1.13
CA PRO A 90 -2.76 -18.91 -2.29
C PRO A 90 -2.87 -20.37 -1.87
N LEU A 91 -3.80 -21.11 -2.48
CA LEU A 91 -3.99 -22.53 -2.25
C LEU A 91 -3.26 -23.34 -3.33
N PHE A 92 -2.20 -24.02 -2.94
CA PHE A 92 -1.43 -24.92 -3.77
C PHE A 92 -1.54 -26.35 -3.27
N PHE A 93 -1.26 -27.32 -4.13
CA PHE A 93 -1.11 -28.72 -3.72
C PHE A 93 0.19 -28.86 -2.90
N PRO A 94 0.10 -29.09 -1.58
CA PRO A 94 1.28 -29.04 -0.71
C PRO A 94 2.29 -30.17 -0.96
N THR A 95 1.83 -31.28 -1.52
CA THR A 95 2.65 -32.43 -1.90
C THR A 95 3.30 -32.30 -3.27
N PHE A 96 2.95 -31.30 -4.05
CA PHE A 96 3.59 -31.02 -5.33
C PHE A 96 4.70 -29.99 -5.14
N THR A 97 5.65 -29.99 -6.06
CA THR A 97 6.71 -28.96 -6.11
C THR A 97 6.12 -27.60 -6.53
N GLY A 98 6.85 -26.51 -6.24
CA GLY A 98 6.46 -25.18 -6.72
C GLY A 98 6.28 -25.15 -8.23
N ARG A 99 7.24 -25.73 -8.96
CA ARG A 99 7.19 -25.89 -10.42
C ARG A 99 5.93 -26.62 -10.86
N ARG A 100 5.65 -27.79 -10.27
CA ARG A 100 4.51 -28.62 -10.68
C ARG A 100 3.18 -27.93 -10.47
N ASN A 101 3.03 -27.15 -9.41
CA ASN A 101 1.85 -26.32 -9.18
C ASN A 101 1.65 -25.30 -10.30
N LEU A 102 2.72 -24.59 -10.70
CA LEU A 102 2.65 -23.61 -11.79
C LEU A 102 2.42 -24.26 -13.17
N GLU A 103 3.01 -25.43 -13.44
CA GLU A 103 2.77 -26.18 -14.68
C GLU A 103 1.28 -26.53 -14.85
N LEU A 104 0.61 -26.98 -13.78
CA LEU A 104 -0.82 -27.28 -13.82
C LEU A 104 -1.64 -26.03 -14.14
N LEU A 105 -1.29 -24.89 -13.53
CA LEU A 105 -1.95 -23.62 -13.80
C LEU A 105 -1.65 -23.13 -15.22
N ALA A 106 -0.43 -23.30 -15.72
CA ALA A 106 -0.05 -22.94 -17.07
C ALA A 106 -0.84 -23.74 -18.13
N ILE A 107 -1.01 -25.05 -17.92
CA ILE A 107 -1.83 -25.92 -18.79
C ILE A 107 -3.28 -25.40 -18.84
N THR A 108 -3.90 -25.15 -17.69
CA THR A 108 -5.29 -24.66 -17.62
C THR A 108 -5.43 -23.26 -18.23
N ALA A 109 -4.37 -22.47 -18.17
CA ALA A 109 -4.33 -21.11 -18.72
C ALA A 109 -3.97 -21.07 -20.22
N GLY A 110 -3.61 -22.21 -20.84
CA GLY A 110 -3.14 -22.27 -22.22
C GLY A 110 -1.80 -21.57 -22.45
N VAL A 111 -0.93 -21.56 -21.43
CA VAL A 111 0.36 -20.87 -21.43
C VAL A 111 1.49 -21.87 -21.71
N ALA A 112 2.49 -21.45 -22.51
CA ALA A 112 3.62 -22.30 -22.87
C ALA A 112 4.44 -22.69 -21.63
N PRO A 113 4.96 -23.94 -21.53
CA PRO A 113 5.74 -24.44 -20.39
C PRO A 113 6.94 -23.56 -20.02
N ALA A 114 7.64 -23.00 -21.01
CA ALA A 114 8.79 -22.10 -20.78
C ALA A 114 8.45 -20.89 -19.91
N ARG A 115 7.18 -20.45 -19.90
CA ARG A 115 6.73 -19.34 -19.06
C ARG A 115 6.83 -19.63 -17.57
N VAL A 116 6.76 -20.91 -17.18
CA VAL A 116 6.89 -21.34 -15.77
C VAL A 116 8.26 -20.97 -15.22
N ASP A 117 9.33 -21.21 -16.01
CA ASP A 117 10.69 -20.84 -15.60
C ASP A 117 10.87 -19.31 -15.50
N GLU A 118 10.32 -18.58 -16.46
CA GLU A 118 10.36 -17.11 -16.46
C GLU A 118 9.72 -16.53 -15.20
N VAL A 119 8.51 -16.97 -14.84
CA VAL A 119 7.82 -16.43 -13.64
C VAL A 119 8.48 -16.90 -12.34
N LEU A 120 9.02 -18.13 -12.28
CA LEU A 120 9.79 -18.59 -11.13
C LEU A 120 11.06 -17.77 -10.91
N ALA A 121 11.77 -17.45 -11.99
CA ALA A 121 12.93 -16.56 -11.93
C ALA A 121 12.54 -15.16 -11.50
N THR A 122 11.44 -14.61 -12.05
CA THR A 122 10.92 -13.28 -11.70
C THR A 122 10.67 -13.14 -10.20
N VAL A 123 10.09 -14.17 -9.56
CA VAL A 123 9.78 -14.12 -8.13
C VAL A 123 10.90 -14.69 -7.23
N GLY A 124 12.08 -15.04 -7.79
CA GLY A 124 13.22 -15.54 -7.04
C GLY A 124 13.00 -16.94 -6.44
N LEU A 125 12.23 -17.80 -7.11
CA LEU A 125 11.95 -19.16 -6.66
C LEU A 125 12.48 -20.27 -7.60
N LEU A 126 13.27 -19.92 -8.62
CA LEU A 126 13.74 -20.87 -9.62
C LEU A 126 14.53 -22.02 -8.97
N ASP A 127 15.51 -21.69 -8.10
CA ASP A 127 16.38 -22.67 -7.42
C ASP A 127 15.64 -23.54 -6.40
N ARG A 128 14.50 -23.04 -5.91
CA ARG A 128 13.65 -23.75 -4.94
C ARG A 128 12.42 -24.39 -5.61
N SER A 129 12.34 -24.32 -6.93
CA SER A 129 11.16 -24.77 -7.70
C SER A 129 10.88 -26.26 -7.62
N SER A 130 11.92 -27.08 -7.36
CA SER A 130 11.82 -28.53 -7.17
C SER A 130 11.40 -28.95 -5.76
N ASP A 131 11.37 -28.03 -4.79
CA ASP A 131 10.95 -28.33 -3.42
C ASP A 131 9.43 -28.41 -3.34
N HIS A 132 8.94 -29.31 -2.48
CA HIS A 132 7.50 -29.41 -2.20
C HIS A 132 6.98 -28.17 -1.48
N VAL A 133 5.79 -27.67 -1.89
CA VAL A 133 5.18 -26.46 -1.34
C VAL A 133 4.87 -26.57 0.17
N LYS A 134 4.69 -27.79 0.71
CA LYS A 134 4.56 -27.97 2.17
C LYS A 134 5.75 -27.45 2.96
N GLY A 135 6.96 -27.44 2.37
CA GLY A 135 8.19 -26.95 2.96
C GLY A 135 8.47 -25.46 2.69
N TYR A 136 7.61 -24.77 1.94
CA TYR A 136 7.77 -23.35 1.66
C TYR A 136 7.41 -22.50 2.87
N SER A 137 8.20 -21.44 3.13
CA SER A 137 7.82 -20.38 4.05
C SER A 137 6.57 -19.65 3.56
N LEU A 138 5.94 -18.83 4.40
CA LEU A 138 4.82 -17.99 4.00
C LEU A 138 5.21 -17.06 2.84
N GLY A 139 6.36 -16.40 2.91
CA GLY A 139 6.87 -15.53 1.86
C GLY A 139 7.11 -16.27 0.53
N MET A 140 7.64 -17.50 0.58
CA MET A 140 7.76 -18.32 -0.62
C MET A 140 6.41 -18.68 -1.22
N LYS A 141 5.40 -18.98 -0.41
CA LYS A 141 4.03 -19.26 -0.89
C LYS A 141 3.39 -18.02 -1.51
N GLN A 142 3.55 -16.86 -0.90
CA GLN A 142 3.07 -15.58 -1.46
C GLN A 142 3.74 -15.29 -2.81
N ARG A 143 5.07 -15.41 -2.89
CA ARG A 143 5.81 -15.24 -4.15
C ARG A 143 5.38 -16.25 -5.23
N LEU A 144 5.12 -17.49 -4.86
CA LEU A 144 4.56 -18.48 -5.79
C LEU A 144 3.16 -18.09 -6.27
N GLY A 145 2.33 -17.47 -5.42
CA GLY A 145 1.02 -16.90 -5.77
C GLY A 145 1.14 -15.79 -6.80
N ILE A 146 2.10 -14.87 -6.59
CA ILE A 146 2.41 -13.83 -7.56
C ILE A 146 2.90 -14.45 -8.88
N ALA A 147 3.77 -15.48 -8.85
CA ALA A 147 4.20 -16.21 -10.06
C ALA A 147 3.01 -16.78 -10.85
N ALA A 148 2.04 -17.37 -10.14
CA ALA A 148 0.81 -17.87 -10.76
C ALA A 148 -0.01 -16.75 -11.42
N ALA A 149 -0.16 -15.60 -10.76
CA ALA A 149 -0.85 -14.44 -11.29
C ALA A 149 -0.15 -13.85 -12.53
N LEU A 150 1.19 -13.98 -12.63
CA LEU A 150 2.00 -13.48 -13.73
C LEU A 150 2.04 -14.39 -14.97
N LEU A 151 1.52 -15.61 -14.91
CA LEU A 151 1.62 -16.59 -16.01
C LEU A 151 1.14 -16.05 -17.37
N LYS A 152 0.01 -15.34 -17.38
CA LYS A 152 -0.60 -14.76 -18.59
C LYS A 152 -0.03 -13.40 -19.02
N LYS A 153 1.04 -12.91 -18.40
CA LYS A 153 1.59 -11.55 -18.66
C LYS A 153 0.53 -10.45 -18.48
N PRO A 154 -0.12 -10.35 -17.32
CA PRO A 154 -1.23 -9.44 -17.15
C PRO A 154 -0.80 -7.97 -17.28
N ARG A 155 -1.73 -7.13 -17.75
CA ARG A 155 -1.59 -5.67 -17.77
C ARG A 155 -1.93 -5.06 -16.40
N LEU A 156 -2.76 -5.75 -15.60
CA LEU A 156 -3.13 -5.38 -14.23
C LEU A 156 -2.86 -6.55 -13.29
N LEU A 157 -2.06 -6.32 -12.27
CA LEU A 157 -1.78 -7.26 -11.19
C LEU A 157 -2.40 -6.73 -9.89
N ILE A 158 -3.38 -7.44 -9.36
CA ILE A 158 -4.07 -7.09 -8.10
C ILE A 158 -3.51 -7.96 -6.98
N LEU A 159 -2.97 -7.32 -5.93
CA LEU A 159 -2.38 -7.98 -4.77
C LEU A 159 -3.10 -7.54 -3.49
N ASP A 160 -3.81 -8.46 -2.84
CA ASP A 160 -4.52 -8.17 -1.58
C ASP A 160 -3.65 -8.58 -0.39
N GLU A 161 -3.12 -7.58 0.33
CA GLU A 161 -2.29 -7.73 1.54
C GLU A 161 -1.10 -8.72 1.36
N PRO A 162 -0.26 -8.60 0.29
CA PRO A 162 0.75 -9.62 -0.04
C PRO A 162 1.88 -9.74 0.99
N SER A 163 2.12 -8.72 1.81
CA SER A 163 3.13 -8.72 2.88
C SER A 163 2.59 -9.19 4.24
N ASN A 164 1.27 -9.46 4.34
CA ASN A 164 0.66 -9.78 5.61
C ASN A 164 1.21 -11.08 6.22
N GLY A 165 1.70 -11.00 7.47
CA GLY A 165 2.22 -12.14 8.21
C GLY A 165 3.64 -12.57 7.81
N LEU A 166 4.33 -11.80 6.96
CA LEU A 166 5.73 -12.02 6.64
C LEU A 166 6.63 -11.52 7.79
N ASP A 167 7.79 -12.14 7.93
CA ASP A 167 8.87 -11.62 8.74
C ASP A 167 9.52 -10.38 8.08
N PRO A 168 10.32 -9.58 8.80
CA PRO A 168 10.93 -8.36 8.24
C PRO A 168 11.74 -8.60 6.96
N ALA A 169 12.46 -9.72 6.86
CA ALA A 169 13.24 -10.05 5.67
C ALA A 169 12.32 -10.35 4.48
N GLY A 170 11.27 -11.13 4.69
CA GLY A 170 10.27 -11.44 3.67
C GLY A 170 9.49 -10.19 3.20
N MET A 171 9.27 -9.22 4.10
CA MET A 171 8.66 -7.94 3.74
C MET A 171 9.57 -7.11 2.81
N VAL A 172 10.88 -7.07 3.06
CA VAL A 172 11.85 -6.40 2.17
C VAL A 172 11.87 -7.06 0.79
N GLU A 173 11.98 -8.41 0.74
CA GLU A 173 11.96 -9.14 -0.52
C GLU A 173 10.67 -8.93 -1.32
N MET A 174 9.52 -8.88 -0.65
CA MET A 174 8.22 -8.63 -1.28
C MET A 174 8.14 -7.23 -1.86
N ARG A 175 8.62 -6.22 -1.13
CA ARG A 175 8.70 -4.83 -1.59
C ARG A 175 9.53 -4.70 -2.87
N GLU A 176 10.72 -5.27 -2.85
CA GLU A 176 11.61 -5.25 -4.02
C GLU A 176 10.99 -5.93 -5.24
N LEU A 177 10.29 -7.06 -5.02
CA LEU A 177 9.57 -7.74 -6.09
C LEU A 177 8.48 -6.84 -6.67
N ILE A 178 7.63 -6.25 -5.83
CA ILE A 178 6.52 -5.38 -6.27
C ILE A 178 7.06 -4.17 -7.05
N ARG A 179 8.12 -3.52 -6.56
CA ARG A 179 8.77 -2.41 -7.27
C ARG A 179 9.25 -2.81 -8.66
N ARG A 180 9.94 -3.96 -8.78
CA ARG A 180 10.42 -4.46 -10.08
C ARG A 180 9.27 -4.74 -11.04
N LEU A 181 8.13 -5.26 -10.54
CA LEU A 181 6.97 -5.56 -11.37
C LEU A 181 6.28 -4.29 -11.91
N GLY A 182 6.26 -3.20 -11.13
CA GLY A 182 5.70 -1.91 -11.57
C GLY A 182 6.64 -1.08 -12.44
N ALA A 183 7.97 -1.27 -12.30
CA ALA A 183 8.98 -0.41 -12.92
C ALA A 183 9.05 -0.53 -14.45
N ASP A 184 8.60 -1.63 -15.07
CA ASP A 184 8.66 -1.83 -16.51
C ASP A 184 7.55 -1.08 -17.27
N GLY A 185 6.61 -0.48 -16.57
CA GLY A 185 5.48 0.27 -17.12
C GLY A 185 4.46 -0.57 -17.92
N ARG A 186 4.69 -1.88 -18.06
CA ARG A 186 3.81 -2.80 -18.80
C ARG A 186 2.70 -3.35 -17.93
N THR A 187 3.02 -3.59 -16.66
CA THR A 187 2.09 -4.11 -15.66
C THR A 187 1.80 -3.01 -14.65
N THR A 188 0.52 -2.68 -14.47
CA THR A 188 0.08 -1.86 -13.35
C THR A 188 -0.12 -2.76 -12.15
N VAL A 189 0.52 -2.45 -11.03
CA VAL A 189 0.32 -3.19 -9.78
C VAL A 189 -0.66 -2.41 -8.90
N PHE A 190 -1.79 -3.03 -8.57
CA PHE A 190 -2.77 -2.52 -7.60
C PHE A 190 -2.64 -3.29 -6.31
N LEU A 191 -2.09 -2.65 -5.29
CA LEU A 191 -1.65 -3.24 -4.04
C LEU A 191 -2.53 -2.78 -2.87
N SER A 192 -3.25 -3.69 -2.20
CA SER A 192 -3.87 -3.34 -0.92
C SER A 192 -2.91 -3.55 0.25
N SER A 193 -2.94 -2.65 1.22
CA SER A 193 -2.20 -2.79 2.48
C SER A 193 -2.85 -2.00 3.62
N HIS A 194 -2.60 -2.43 4.84
CA HIS A 194 -2.88 -1.67 6.06
C HIS A 194 -1.60 -1.05 6.66
N LEU A 195 -0.43 -1.35 6.10
CA LEU A 195 0.88 -0.88 6.55
C LEU A 195 1.30 0.34 5.72
N LEU A 196 0.95 1.54 6.20
CA LEU A 196 1.14 2.81 5.48
C LEU A 196 2.61 3.10 5.16
N GLY A 197 3.51 2.93 6.12
CA GLY A 197 4.95 3.18 5.91
C GLY A 197 5.63 2.23 4.93
N GLU A 198 5.09 1.02 4.70
CA GLU A 198 5.61 0.12 3.67
C GLU A 198 5.22 0.57 2.27
N VAL A 199 3.99 1.04 2.14
CA VAL A 199 3.43 1.46 0.86
C VAL A 199 4.08 2.74 0.35
N GLU A 200 4.39 3.67 1.24
CA GLU A 200 5.14 4.88 0.92
C GLU A 200 6.45 4.60 0.19
N GLN A 201 7.11 3.48 0.56
CA GLN A 201 8.36 3.07 -0.07
C GLN A 201 8.20 2.36 -1.42
N VAL A 202 7.00 1.91 -1.80
CA VAL A 202 6.77 1.03 -2.95
C VAL A 202 5.89 1.68 -4.01
N CYS A 203 4.95 2.53 -3.61
CA CYS A 203 3.91 3.04 -4.49
C CYS A 203 4.25 4.40 -5.10
N ASP A 204 3.84 4.61 -6.35
CA ASP A 204 3.90 5.89 -7.04
C ASP A 204 2.64 6.73 -6.71
N HIS A 205 1.50 6.05 -6.57
CA HIS A 205 0.20 6.64 -6.24
C HIS A 205 -0.44 5.90 -5.08
N VAL A 206 -1.27 6.60 -4.33
CA VAL A 206 -2.05 6.02 -3.22
C VAL A 206 -3.51 6.46 -3.27
N THR A 207 -4.36 5.57 -2.80
CA THR A 207 -5.75 5.88 -2.43
C THR A 207 -5.98 5.35 -1.03
N ILE A 208 -6.33 6.22 -0.10
CA ILE A 208 -6.56 5.88 1.31
C ILE A 208 -8.06 5.78 1.58
N LEU A 209 -8.45 4.65 2.17
CA LEU A 209 -9.83 4.36 2.55
C LEU A 209 -10.05 4.45 4.05
N ALA A 210 -11.17 5.07 4.43
CA ALA A 210 -11.72 4.98 5.77
C ALA A 210 -13.24 4.75 5.69
N ARG A 211 -13.74 3.80 6.47
CA ARG A 211 -15.20 3.51 6.57
C ARG A 211 -15.90 3.31 5.22
N GLY A 212 -15.23 2.65 4.28
CA GLY A 212 -15.76 2.34 2.94
C GLY A 212 -15.74 3.49 1.94
N ARG A 213 -15.10 4.62 2.26
CA ARG A 213 -15.00 5.81 1.42
C ARG A 213 -13.55 6.15 1.11
N CYS A 214 -13.29 6.76 -0.03
CA CYS A 214 -12.01 7.36 -0.34
C CYS A 214 -11.86 8.67 0.47
N VAL A 215 -10.74 8.79 1.20
CA VAL A 215 -10.40 9.98 1.99
C VAL A 215 -9.42 10.86 1.24
N VAL A 216 -8.41 10.24 0.61
CA VAL A 216 -7.43 10.93 -0.22
C VAL A 216 -6.97 10.01 -1.35
N SER A 217 -6.71 10.56 -2.52
CA SER A 217 -6.12 9.86 -3.66
C SER A 217 -5.20 10.81 -4.42
N GLY A 218 -4.01 10.34 -4.79
CA GLY A 218 -3.02 11.15 -5.52
C GLY A 218 -1.66 10.47 -5.58
N ARG A 219 -0.67 11.18 -6.12
CA ARG A 219 0.72 10.76 -6.05
C ARG A 219 1.21 10.77 -4.61
N VAL A 220 2.08 9.83 -4.23
CA VAL A 220 2.62 9.75 -2.86
C VAL A 220 3.31 11.05 -2.48
N ASP A 221 4.19 11.57 -3.34
CA ASP A 221 4.91 12.82 -3.11
C ASP A 221 3.99 14.03 -2.94
N GLU A 222 2.92 14.14 -3.74
CA GLU A 222 1.93 15.23 -3.62
C GLU A 222 1.10 15.13 -2.33
N VAL A 223 0.68 13.91 -1.96
CA VAL A 223 -0.08 13.66 -0.73
C VAL A 223 0.76 14.00 0.50
N LEU A 224 2.04 13.65 0.51
CA LEU A 224 2.97 13.99 1.59
C LEU A 224 3.24 15.50 1.65
N ALA A 225 3.58 16.12 0.51
CA ALA A 225 3.84 17.55 0.41
C ALA A 225 2.64 18.41 0.85
N SER A 226 1.41 17.96 0.58
CA SER A 226 0.20 18.68 1.02
C SER A 226 0.03 18.78 2.54
N ARG A 227 0.85 18.06 3.31
CA ARG A 227 0.84 17.97 4.77
C ARG A 227 2.20 18.33 5.39
N GLU A 228 3.12 18.88 4.61
CA GLU A 228 4.33 19.46 5.17
C GLU A 228 3.92 20.68 6.03
N THR A 229 4.12 20.53 7.34
CA THR A 229 3.75 21.54 8.33
C THR A 229 4.87 22.55 8.60
N GLY A 230 6.04 22.39 7.97
CA GLY A 230 7.24 23.13 8.33
C GLY A 230 7.78 22.77 9.71
N ASP A 231 7.37 21.64 10.26
CA ASP A 231 7.81 21.23 11.59
C ASP A 231 9.26 20.72 11.54
N VAL A 232 10.03 21.06 12.56
CA VAL A 232 11.40 20.57 12.72
C VAL A 232 11.60 19.87 14.05
N ARG A 233 12.41 18.83 14.03
CA ARG A 233 12.94 18.17 15.23
C ARG A 233 14.21 18.88 15.66
N VAL A 234 14.25 19.25 16.94
CA VAL A 234 15.38 19.91 17.57
C VAL A 234 15.87 19.05 18.74
N ARG A 235 17.16 18.72 18.76
CA ARG A 235 17.82 18.16 19.94
C ARG A 235 18.86 19.13 20.45
N VAL A 236 18.86 19.30 21.78
CA VAL A 236 19.71 20.25 22.49
C VAL A 236 20.00 19.73 23.89
N ALA A 237 21.13 20.15 24.48
CA ALA A 237 21.56 19.68 25.82
C ALA A 237 20.60 20.07 26.94
N ASP A 238 19.98 21.27 26.82
CA ASP A 238 18.96 21.78 27.75
C ASP A 238 17.61 21.94 27.00
N PRO A 239 16.77 20.91 26.95
CA PRO A 239 15.49 20.98 26.25
C PRO A 239 14.51 21.97 26.86
N GLU A 240 14.43 22.07 28.19
CA GLU A 240 13.47 22.96 28.86
C GLU A 240 13.84 24.43 28.69
N GLY A 241 15.10 24.82 28.88
CA GLY A 241 15.56 26.18 28.64
C GLY A 241 15.39 26.58 27.17
N SER A 242 15.67 25.67 26.25
CA SER A 242 15.51 25.91 24.82
C SER A 242 14.02 26.05 24.44
N ARG A 243 13.12 25.24 25.03
CA ARG A 243 11.68 25.33 24.81
C ARG A 243 11.16 26.70 25.17
N VAL A 244 11.51 27.20 26.37
CA VAL A 244 11.10 28.53 26.85
C VAL A 244 11.57 29.62 25.89
N LEU A 245 12.83 29.56 25.41
CA LEU A 245 13.36 30.53 24.46
C LEU A 245 12.63 30.54 23.12
N MET A 246 12.31 29.36 22.58
CA MET A 246 11.57 29.21 21.34
C MET A 246 10.13 29.70 21.49
N GLU A 247 9.45 29.38 22.60
CA GLU A 247 8.11 29.87 22.90
C GLU A 247 8.08 31.43 23.06
N GLN A 248 9.08 32.02 23.69
CA GLN A 248 9.24 33.46 23.77
C GLN A 248 9.48 34.12 22.41
N ALA A 249 10.09 33.41 21.48
CA ALA A 249 10.28 33.85 20.10
C ALA A 249 9.04 33.64 19.21
N GLY A 250 7.95 33.10 19.79
CA GLY A 250 6.67 32.90 19.07
C GLY A 250 6.47 31.54 18.43
N PHE A 251 7.39 30.59 18.64
CA PHE A 251 7.24 29.23 18.12
C PHE A 251 6.34 28.39 19.04
N THR A 252 5.55 27.52 18.43
CA THR A 252 4.84 26.45 19.16
C THR A 252 5.76 25.25 19.31
N VAL A 253 6.00 24.78 20.54
CA VAL A 253 6.94 23.71 20.82
C VAL A 253 6.27 22.60 21.60
N THR A 254 6.47 21.33 21.16
CA THR A 254 5.97 20.14 21.84
C THR A 254 7.11 19.16 22.10
N SER A 255 7.04 18.41 23.21
CA SER A 255 8.01 17.37 23.51
C SER A 255 7.71 16.10 22.69
N MET A 256 8.76 15.48 22.15
CA MET A 256 8.67 14.23 21.40
C MET A 256 9.06 13.05 22.31
N GLY A 257 8.07 12.48 23.05
CA GLY A 257 8.31 11.30 23.91
C GLY A 257 9.26 11.57 25.07
N ASP A 258 10.29 10.72 25.24
CA ASP A 258 11.27 10.82 26.31
C ASP A 258 12.20 12.03 26.14
N ALA A 259 12.85 12.47 27.22
CA ALA A 259 13.79 13.60 27.24
C ALA A 259 14.93 13.50 26.19
N HIS A 260 15.21 12.30 25.67
CA HIS A 260 16.21 12.05 24.63
C HIS A 260 15.63 12.13 23.20
N SER A 261 14.31 12.21 23.04
CA SER A 261 13.64 12.20 21.73
C SER A 261 13.65 13.58 21.06
N GLY A 262 13.89 14.65 21.79
CA GLY A 262 13.96 16.02 21.31
C GLY A 262 12.66 16.78 21.40
N LEU A 263 12.67 17.99 20.83
CA LEU A 263 11.53 18.90 20.74
C LEU A 263 11.05 18.98 19.29
N ARG A 264 9.74 19.04 19.10
CA ARG A 264 9.11 19.38 17.84
C ARG A 264 8.75 20.87 17.88
N VAL A 265 9.28 21.63 16.91
CA VAL A 265 8.97 23.03 16.71
C VAL A 265 8.09 23.15 15.48
N HIS A 266 6.90 23.73 15.65
CA HIS A 266 5.89 23.77 14.61
C HIS A 266 6.05 25.00 13.71
N GLY A 267 5.82 24.84 12.39
CA GLY A 267 5.71 25.94 11.45
C GLY A 267 6.98 26.76 11.30
N VAL A 268 8.14 26.11 11.18
CA VAL A 268 9.43 26.77 11.02
C VAL A 268 9.69 27.03 9.53
N ASP A 269 9.57 28.29 9.11
CA ASP A 269 9.82 28.68 7.72
C ASP A 269 11.31 28.62 7.37
N ASP A 270 12.18 29.06 8.28
CA ASP A 270 13.64 29.02 8.12
C ASP A 270 14.33 28.34 9.31
N PRO A 271 14.70 27.05 9.18
CA PRO A 271 15.46 26.35 10.21
C PRO A 271 16.82 26.98 10.55
N ALA A 272 17.44 27.71 9.62
CA ALA A 272 18.71 28.37 9.88
C ALA A 272 18.55 29.57 10.83
N GLU A 273 17.44 30.28 10.74
CA GLU A 273 17.11 31.36 11.68
C GLU A 273 16.87 30.85 13.09
N LEU A 274 16.12 29.74 13.22
CA LEU A 274 15.91 29.05 14.49
C LEU A 274 17.24 28.61 15.12
N ASN A 275 18.13 28.00 14.33
CA ASN A 275 19.46 27.59 14.81
C ASN A 275 20.30 28.80 15.28
N ARG A 276 20.32 29.89 14.52
CA ARG A 276 21.05 31.13 14.86
C ARG A 276 20.53 31.69 16.18
N MET A 277 19.23 31.84 16.32
CA MET A 277 18.55 32.38 17.50
C MET A 277 18.91 31.60 18.78
N LEU A 278 18.98 30.28 18.73
CA LEU A 278 19.35 29.43 19.85
C LEU A 278 20.85 29.51 20.14
N ALA A 279 21.71 29.49 19.13
CA ALA A 279 23.15 29.57 19.27
C ALA A 279 23.61 30.91 19.90
N GLU A 280 23.00 32.04 19.52
CA GLU A 280 23.25 33.37 20.11
C GLU A 280 22.94 33.44 21.61
N ARG A 281 22.08 32.53 22.10
CA ARG A 281 21.71 32.41 23.52
C ARG A 281 22.43 31.27 24.25
N GLY A 282 23.42 30.66 23.57
CA GLY A 282 24.24 29.58 24.15
C GLY A 282 23.61 28.19 24.10
N HIS A 283 22.49 28.03 23.38
CA HIS A 283 21.83 26.75 23.19
C HIS A 283 22.25 26.14 21.85
N TYR A 284 23.23 25.23 21.90
CA TYR A 284 23.77 24.58 20.70
C TYR A 284 22.99 23.30 20.38
N LEU A 285 22.57 23.18 19.11
CA LEU A 285 21.82 22.04 18.65
C LEU A 285 22.73 20.85 18.35
N SER A 286 22.34 19.68 18.80
CA SER A 286 22.94 18.39 18.37
C SER A 286 22.23 17.79 17.17
N GLU A 287 20.98 18.22 16.92
CA GLU A 287 20.20 17.84 15.75
C GLU A 287 19.21 18.96 15.40
N LEU A 288 19.11 19.26 14.12
CA LEU A 288 18.03 20.05 13.51
C LEU A 288 17.62 19.36 12.22
N ALA A 289 16.46 18.75 12.21
CA ALA A 289 15.98 17.98 11.06
C ALA A 289 14.51 18.28 10.75
N PRO A 290 14.13 18.45 9.49
CA PRO A 290 12.73 18.53 9.11
C PRO A 290 11.98 17.27 9.58
N ILE A 291 10.76 17.45 10.07
CA ILE A 291 9.83 16.34 10.31
C ILE A 291 9.02 16.17 9.03
N ALA A 292 9.44 15.21 8.21
CA ALA A 292 8.67 14.87 7.02
C ALA A 292 7.30 14.30 7.44
N ALA A 293 6.25 14.70 6.73
CA ALA A 293 4.97 14.02 6.84
C ALA A 293 5.12 12.59 6.31
N ASP A 294 4.53 11.62 7.00
CA ASP A 294 4.39 10.25 6.54
C ASP A 294 2.91 9.92 6.29
N LEU A 295 2.65 8.88 5.51
CA LEU A 295 1.27 8.47 5.20
C LEU A 295 0.47 8.11 6.45
N GLU A 296 1.12 7.70 7.54
CA GLU A 296 0.46 7.36 8.80
C GLU A 296 -0.07 8.62 9.50
N THR A 297 0.74 9.67 9.56
CA THR A 297 0.33 10.99 10.07
C THR A 297 -0.80 11.57 9.23
N VAL A 298 -0.67 11.53 7.89
CA VAL A 298 -1.72 11.98 6.96
C VAL A 298 -3.04 11.24 7.21
N PHE A 299 -2.98 9.91 7.36
CA PHE A 299 -4.16 9.09 7.63
C PHE A 299 -4.81 9.44 8.97
N LEU A 300 -4.02 9.57 10.04
CA LEU A 300 -4.53 9.89 11.37
C LEU A 300 -5.24 11.24 11.40
N ASP A 301 -4.69 12.25 10.74
CA ASP A 301 -5.30 13.58 10.67
C ASP A 301 -6.63 13.56 9.91
N LEU A 302 -6.65 12.91 8.73
CA LEU A 302 -7.86 12.80 7.91
C LEU A 302 -8.97 11.96 8.56
N THR A 303 -8.64 11.08 9.48
CA THR A 303 -9.63 10.21 10.15
C THR A 303 -10.12 10.77 11.48
N LYS A 304 -9.39 11.69 12.13
CA LYS A 304 -9.85 12.41 13.33
C LYS A 304 -11.09 13.28 13.06
N ASP A 305 -11.11 13.94 11.90
CA ASP A 305 -12.23 14.83 11.50
C ASP A 305 -13.48 14.04 11.05
N ALA A 306 -13.36 12.71 10.88
CA ALA A 306 -14.46 11.85 10.48
C ALA A 306 -15.10 11.05 11.64
N SER A 307 -14.78 11.42 12.92
CA SER A 307 -15.26 10.71 14.12
C SER A 307 -16.53 11.32 14.70
#